data_396c6ca3a500330c61e4423fb4a4277d
#
_entry.id   396c6ca3a500330c61e4423fb4a4277d
#
_cell.length_a   1.000
_cell.length_b   1.000
_cell.length_c   1.000
_cell.angle_alpha   90.00
_cell.angle_beta   90.00
_cell.angle_gamma   90.00
#
_symmetry.space_group_name_H-M   'P 1'
#
loop_
_entity.id
_entity.type
_entity.pdbx_description
1 polymer ?
#
loop_
_entity_poly.entity_id
_entity_poly.type
_entity_poly.pdbx_seq_one_letter_code
_entity_poly.pdbx_strand_id
1 'polypeptide(L)'
;VGRRPQPRIKERLLDACTDHALAHGLPDRLGPLAAATGTSARMLIYHFGTRDALLRAVLGRARQRQLDAFGELLRVRPGEPYPATLHRAWTSITGPDGRPYLRMFGQLRESAEQQLWPDFRRTATTDWLGPLEDGLRSIGRPDLATLVLAVIRGLLMDLDATGDTARTDRALRDFLGTVEHLPSGHGPTVHHSQERVSGTTGTDTAPQA
;
A
#
# COMPACT_ATOMS: atom_id res chain seq x y z
N VAL A 1 -23.65 -32.25 19.93
CA VAL A 1 -24.13 -31.27 18.94
C VAL A 1 -23.26 -30.02 19.12
N GLY A 2 -22.24 -29.84 18.29
CA GLY A 2 -21.32 -28.69 18.33
C GLY A 2 -22.05 -27.43 17.88
N ARG A 3 -22.14 -26.46 18.78
CA ARG A 3 -22.74 -25.13 18.51
C ARG A 3 -21.90 -24.44 17.42
N ARG A 4 -22.47 -24.21 16.22
CA ARG A 4 -21.80 -23.47 15.14
C ARG A 4 -21.34 -22.08 15.63
N PRO A 5 -20.11 -21.63 15.29
CA PRO A 5 -19.66 -20.29 15.64
C PRO A 5 -20.65 -19.24 15.14
N GLN A 6 -21.13 -18.38 16.04
CA GLN A 6 -22.02 -17.30 15.65
C GLN A 6 -21.20 -16.20 14.95
N PRO A 7 -21.51 -15.82 13.70
CA PRO A 7 -20.73 -14.84 12.93
C PRO A 7 -20.48 -13.53 13.69
N ARG A 8 -21.50 -13.00 14.36
CA ARG A 8 -21.39 -11.76 15.15
C ARG A 8 -20.40 -11.85 16.32
N ILE A 9 -20.24 -13.02 16.94
CA ILE A 9 -19.26 -13.22 18.02
C ILE A 9 -17.87 -13.20 17.43
N LYS A 10 -17.64 -13.94 16.34
CA LYS A 10 -16.35 -13.99 15.63
C LYS A 10 -15.88 -12.60 15.20
N GLU A 11 -16.78 -11.78 14.62
CA GLU A 11 -16.47 -10.41 14.21
C GLU A 11 -16.06 -9.52 15.39
N ARG A 12 -16.82 -9.55 16.50
CA ARG A 12 -16.45 -8.77 17.70
C ARG A 12 -15.11 -9.19 18.30
N LEU A 13 -14.83 -10.49 18.32
CA LEU A 13 -13.53 -11.00 18.79
C LEU A 13 -12.40 -10.53 17.86
N LEU A 14 -12.63 -10.57 16.54
CA LEU A 14 -11.67 -10.10 15.56
C LEU A 14 -11.39 -8.60 15.71
N ASP A 15 -12.43 -7.79 15.87
CA ASP A 15 -12.28 -6.34 16.07
C ASP A 15 -11.47 -6.04 17.34
N ALA A 16 -11.80 -6.65 18.49
CA ALA A 16 -11.06 -6.45 19.72
C ALA A 16 -9.61 -6.95 19.65
N CYS A 17 -9.35 -8.09 18.97
CA CYS A 17 -7.99 -8.55 18.70
C CYS A 17 -7.22 -7.57 17.83
N THR A 18 -7.89 -6.97 16.83
CA THR A 18 -7.29 -5.99 15.92
C THR A 18 -6.96 -4.69 16.65
N ASP A 19 -7.86 -4.20 17.50
CA ASP A 19 -7.63 -3.00 18.33
C ASP A 19 -6.41 -3.21 19.24
N HIS A 20 -6.33 -4.37 19.90
CA HIS A 20 -5.18 -4.73 20.73
C HIS A 20 -3.88 -4.77 19.92
N ALA A 21 -3.88 -5.41 18.75
CA ALA A 21 -2.70 -5.53 17.91
C ALA A 21 -2.24 -4.17 17.35
N LEU A 22 -3.15 -3.27 17.01
CA LEU A 22 -2.82 -1.90 16.59
C LEU A 22 -2.19 -1.10 17.73
N ALA A 23 -2.67 -1.29 18.96
CA ALA A 23 -2.16 -0.58 20.13
C ALA A 23 -0.79 -1.10 20.61
N HIS A 24 -0.59 -2.43 20.58
CA HIS A 24 0.53 -3.10 21.25
C HIS A 24 1.44 -3.93 20.34
N GLY A 25 1.12 -4.04 19.04
CA GLY A 25 1.79 -4.94 18.10
C GLY A 25 1.20 -6.35 18.09
N LEU A 26 1.70 -7.18 17.16
CA LEU A 26 1.29 -8.59 17.07
C LEU A 26 1.93 -9.39 18.21
N PRO A 27 1.14 -10.10 19.03
CA PRO A 27 1.69 -10.84 20.16
C PRO A 27 2.23 -12.21 19.73
N ASP A 28 3.30 -12.66 20.37
CA ASP A 28 3.89 -14.00 20.17
C ASP A 28 2.96 -15.11 20.67
N ARG A 29 2.12 -14.82 21.66
CA ARG A 29 1.23 -15.76 22.32
C ARG A 29 -0.20 -15.23 22.33
N LEU A 30 -1.19 -16.14 22.42
CA LEU A 30 -2.61 -15.76 22.42
C LEU A 30 -3.12 -15.14 23.73
N GLY A 31 -2.36 -15.24 24.82
CA GLY A 31 -2.75 -14.70 26.11
C GLY A 31 -3.19 -13.23 26.10
N PRO A 32 -2.40 -12.31 25.54
CA PRO A 32 -2.76 -10.90 25.43
C PRO A 32 -4.07 -10.67 24.64
N LEU A 33 -4.27 -11.39 23.53
CA LEU A 33 -5.51 -11.29 22.74
C LEU A 33 -6.72 -11.87 23.48
N ALA A 34 -6.52 -12.96 24.22
CA ALA A 34 -7.56 -13.57 25.03
C ALA A 34 -8.00 -12.60 26.15
N ALA A 35 -7.05 -11.96 26.82
CA ALA A 35 -7.33 -10.93 27.83
C ALA A 35 -8.08 -9.73 27.24
N ALA A 36 -7.63 -9.20 26.11
CA ALA A 36 -8.26 -8.06 25.42
C ALA A 36 -9.71 -8.35 24.99
N THR A 37 -10.01 -9.61 24.66
CA THR A 37 -11.35 -10.02 24.21
C THR A 37 -12.25 -10.51 25.35
N GLY A 38 -11.75 -10.59 26.58
CA GLY A 38 -12.48 -11.16 27.73
C GLY A 38 -12.81 -12.64 27.56
N THR A 39 -12.00 -13.39 26.79
CA THR A 39 -12.23 -14.82 26.55
C THR A 39 -10.95 -15.64 26.79
N SER A 40 -10.98 -16.93 26.52
CA SER A 40 -9.80 -17.80 26.63
C SER A 40 -9.11 -18.02 25.29
N ALA A 41 -7.79 -18.34 25.32
CA ALA A 41 -7.05 -18.73 24.12
C ALA A 41 -7.70 -19.92 23.39
N ARG A 42 -8.29 -20.87 24.15
CA ARG A 42 -9.04 -22.00 23.60
C ARG A 42 -10.26 -21.54 22.80
N MET A 43 -10.98 -20.52 23.27
CA MET A 43 -12.14 -19.96 22.56
C MET A 43 -11.71 -19.20 21.30
N LEU A 44 -10.60 -18.49 21.34
CA LEU A 44 -10.04 -17.88 20.12
C LEU A 44 -9.71 -18.95 19.07
N ILE A 45 -9.04 -20.03 19.46
CA ILE A 45 -8.75 -21.16 18.55
C ILE A 45 -10.04 -21.82 18.05
N TYR A 46 -11.06 -21.96 18.90
CA TYR A 46 -12.37 -22.49 18.45
C TYR A 46 -12.99 -21.65 17.33
N HIS A 47 -12.89 -20.31 17.39
CA HIS A 47 -13.48 -19.42 16.38
C HIS A 47 -12.60 -19.25 15.13
N PHE A 48 -11.27 -19.30 15.27
CA PHE A 48 -10.33 -18.96 14.19
C PHE A 48 -9.49 -20.14 13.67
N GLY A 49 -9.53 -21.28 14.34
CA GLY A 49 -8.82 -22.50 13.97
C GLY A 49 -7.42 -22.57 14.58
N THR A 50 -6.48 -21.75 14.10
CA THR A 50 -5.10 -21.72 14.58
C THR A 50 -4.67 -20.31 15.01
N ARG A 51 -3.56 -20.21 15.76
CA ARG A 51 -2.93 -18.92 16.05
C ARG A 51 -2.67 -18.12 14.77
N ASP A 52 -2.05 -18.74 13.78
CA ASP A 52 -1.68 -18.08 12.54
C ASP A 52 -2.90 -17.66 11.70
N ALA A 53 -3.96 -18.46 11.71
CA ALA A 53 -5.23 -18.07 11.08
C ALA A 53 -5.86 -16.85 11.75
N LEU A 54 -5.82 -16.77 13.10
CA LEU A 54 -6.26 -15.59 13.83
C LEU A 54 -5.39 -14.36 13.50
N LEU A 55 -4.06 -14.49 13.53
CA LEU A 55 -3.17 -13.37 13.22
C LEU A 55 -3.32 -12.88 11.77
N ARG A 56 -3.50 -13.79 10.79
CA ARG A 56 -3.85 -13.41 9.41
C ARG A 56 -5.17 -12.64 9.34
N ALA A 57 -6.18 -13.08 10.08
CA ALA A 57 -7.47 -12.38 10.14
C ALA A 57 -7.32 -10.98 10.75
N VAL A 58 -6.53 -10.84 11.84
CA VAL A 58 -6.20 -9.55 12.46
C VAL A 58 -5.49 -8.61 11.49
N LEU A 59 -4.46 -9.11 10.79
CA LEU A 59 -3.73 -8.34 9.77
C LEU A 59 -4.66 -7.91 8.64
N GLY A 60 -5.51 -8.82 8.14
CA GLY A 60 -6.49 -8.51 7.10
C GLY A 60 -7.48 -7.43 7.53
N ARG A 61 -8.01 -7.53 8.76
CA ARG A 61 -8.92 -6.53 9.33
C ARG A 61 -8.24 -5.17 9.51
N ALA A 62 -7.04 -5.15 10.04
CA ALA A 62 -6.27 -3.92 10.20
C ALA A 62 -5.97 -3.27 8.83
N ARG A 63 -5.62 -4.09 7.81
CA ARG A 63 -5.39 -3.59 6.45
C ARG A 63 -6.64 -2.99 5.84
N GLN A 64 -7.79 -3.66 5.98
CA GLN A 64 -9.07 -3.14 5.50
C GLN A 64 -9.38 -1.78 6.13
N ARG A 65 -9.28 -1.67 7.46
CA ARG A 65 -9.49 -0.40 8.18
C ARG A 65 -8.52 0.69 7.71
N GLN A 66 -7.26 0.34 7.45
CA GLN A 66 -6.27 1.27 6.92
C GLN A 66 -6.66 1.77 5.52
N LEU A 67 -7.07 0.87 4.62
CA LEU A 67 -7.49 1.23 3.26
C LEU A 67 -8.76 2.09 3.28
N ASP A 68 -9.73 1.76 4.12
CA ASP A 68 -10.97 2.52 4.26
C ASP A 68 -10.69 3.95 4.77
N ALA A 69 -9.87 4.07 5.82
CA ALA A 69 -9.55 5.37 6.43
C ALA A 69 -8.68 6.26 5.54
N PHE A 70 -7.61 5.72 4.96
CA PHE A 70 -6.63 6.51 4.21
C PHE A 70 -6.92 6.57 2.72
N GLY A 71 -7.64 5.59 2.14
CA GLY A 71 -8.10 5.63 0.76
C GLY A 71 -9.03 6.83 0.52
N GLU A 72 -9.92 7.12 1.47
CA GLU A 72 -10.78 8.31 1.41
C GLU A 72 -10.00 9.64 1.44
N LEU A 73 -8.85 9.66 2.15
CA LEU A 73 -8.00 10.85 2.21
C LEU A 73 -7.29 11.15 0.89
N LEU A 74 -7.12 10.15 0.02
CA LEU A 74 -6.51 10.32 -1.30
C LEU A 74 -7.49 10.78 -2.37
N ARG A 75 -8.79 10.82 -2.08
CA ARG A 75 -9.80 11.30 -3.03
C ARG A 75 -9.65 12.79 -3.32
N VAL A 76 -9.79 13.12 -4.59
CA VAL A 76 -9.84 14.50 -5.07
C VAL A 76 -11.00 15.25 -4.40
N ARG A 77 -10.72 16.45 -3.90
CA ARG A 77 -11.74 17.34 -3.34
C ARG A 77 -11.99 18.51 -4.29
N PRO A 78 -13.25 18.88 -4.55
CA PRO A 78 -13.55 20.05 -5.37
C PRO A 78 -12.86 21.32 -4.81
N GLY A 79 -12.15 22.04 -5.68
CA GLY A 79 -11.47 23.30 -5.31
C GLY A 79 -10.15 23.14 -4.54
N GLU A 80 -9.69 21.90 -4.26
CA GLU A 80 -8.42 21.66 -3.60
C GLU A 80 -7.40 21.07 -4.61
N PRO A 81 -6.19 21.67 -4.75
CA PRO A 81 -5.11 21.07 -5.53
C PRO A 81 -4.72 19.69 -4.98
N TYR A 82 -4.47 18.72 -5.86
CA TYR A 82 -4.17 17.36 -5.42
C TYR A 82 -2.90 17.23 -4.54
N PRO A 83 -1.83 18.03 -4.72
CA PRO A 83 -0.72 18.07 -3.77
C PRO A 83 -1.13 18.40 -2.33
N ALA A 84 -2.12 19.29 -2.13
CA ALA A 84 -2.64 19.58 -0.80
C ALA A 84 -3.40 18.37 -0.22
N THR A 85 -4.14 17.63 -1.05
CA THR A 85 -4.75 16.34 -0.68
C THR A 85 -3.69 15.34 -0.21
N LEU A 86 -2.58 15.20 -0.93
CA LEU A 86 -1.47 14.31 -0.57
C LEU A 86 -0.79 14.72 0.74
N HIS A 87 -0.58 16.02 0.95
CA HIS A 87 0.00 16.52 2.20
C HIS A 87 -0.93 16.26 3.40
N ARG A 88 -2.24 16.44 3.23
CA ARG A 88 -3.22 16.12 4.27
C ARG A 88 -3.23 14.62 4.59
N ALA A 89 -3.18 13.75 3.58
CA ALA A 89 -3.07 12.30 3.77
C ALA A 89 -1.79 11.94 4.53
N TRP A 90 -0.66 12.55 4.19
CA TRP A 90 0.60 12.41 4.92
C TRP A 90 0.47 12.76 6.40
N THR A 91 -0.09 13.92 6.71
CA THR A 91 -0.30 14.39 8.09
C THR A 91 -1.15 13.40 8.90
N SER A 92 -2.19 12.83 8.27
CA SER A 92 -3.04 11.82 8.92
C SER A 92 -2.29 10.49 9.13
N ILE A 93 -1.56 10.01 8.12
CA ILE A 93 -0.82 8.74 8.19
C ILE A 93 0.30 8.80 9.23
N THR A 94 1.00 9.93 9.33
CA THR A 94 2.09 10.13 10.31
C THR A 94 1.61 10.59 11.69
N GLY A 95 0.34 10.97 11.78
CA GLY A 95 -0.32 11.39 13.02
C GLY A 95 -0.71 10.24 13.95
N PRO A 96 -1.37 10.56 15.07
CA PRO A 96 -1.75 9.56 16.08
C PRO A 96 -2.56 8.38 15.52
N ASP A 97 -3.47 8.63 14.58
CA ASP A 97 -4.36 7.61 14.02
C ASP A 97 -3.64 6.67 13.03
N GLY A 98 -2.62 7.15 12.33
CA GLY A 98 -1.88 6.38 11.34
C GLY A 98 -0.70 5.60 11.92
N ARG A 99 -0.03 6.12 12.95
CA ARG A 99 1.14 5.49 13.58
C ARG A 99 0.95 4.03 14.02
N PRO A 100 -0.21 3.61 14.58
CA PRO A 100 -0.44 2.21 14.93
C PRO A 100 -0.30 1.28 13.72
N TYR A 101 -0.82 1.67 12.57
CA TYR A 101 -0.71 0.89 11.32
C TYR A 101 0.72 0.85 10.81
N LEU A 102 1.44 1.99 10.85
CA LEU A 102 2.84 2.04 10.41
C LEU A 102 3.71 1.10 11.24
N ARG A 103 3.56 1.09 12.57
CA ARG A 103 4.28 0.18 13.47
C ARG A 103 3.95 -1.29 13.18
N MET A 104 2.68 -1.65 13.15
CA MET A 104 2.26 -3.03 12.97
C MET A 104 2.72 -3.59 11.63
N PHE A 105 2.55 -2.84 10.53
CA PHE A 105 2.99 -3.28 9.21
C PHE A 105 4.49 -3.11 8.97
N GLY A 106 5.17 -2.22 9.70
CA GLY A 106 6.62 -2.14 9.77
C GLY A 106 7.22 -3.42 10.35
N GLN A 107 6.75 -3.84 11.52
CA GLN A 107 7.15 -5.11 12.16
C GLN A 107 6.94 -6.31 11.24
N LEU A 108 5.82 -6.37 10.51
CA LEU A 108 5.55 -7.46 9.56
C LEU A 108 6.58 -7.52 8.42
N ARG A 109 7.13 -6.38 7.99
CA ARG A 109 8.16 -6.35 6.93
C ARG A 109 9.51 -6.88 7.40
N GLU A 110 9.82 -6.76 8.68
CA GLU A 110 11.14 -7.01 9.26
C GLU A 110 11.25 -8.35 9.97
N SER A 111 10.13 -8.99 10.32
CA SER A 111 10.08 -10.18 11.15
C SER A 111 9.86 -11.49 10.39
N ALA A 112 10.06 -12.62 11.09
CA ALA A 112 9.65 -13.96 10.66
C ALA A 112 8.14 -14.05 10.40
N GLU A 113 7.36 -13.10 10.85
CA GLU A 113 5.91 -12.95 10.63
C GLU A 113 5.54 -12.73 9.15
N GLN A 114 6.51 -12.50 8.26
CA GLN A 114 6.29 -12.47 6.81
C GLN A 114 5.59 -13.73 6.28
N GLN A 115 5.77 -14.87 6.95
CA GLN A 115 5.09 -16.12 6.61
C GLN A 115 3.56 -16.04 6.84
N LEU A 116 3.10 -15.14 7.71
CA LEU A 116 1.68 -14.92 7.94
C LEU A 116 0.99 -14.27 6.73
N TRP A 117 1.74 -13.46 5.97
CA TRP A 117 1.22 -12.79 4.78
C TRP A 117 2.30 -12.70 3.68
N PRO A 118 2.54 -13.81 2.94
CA PRO A 118 3.61 -13.88 1.93
C PRO A 118 3.52 -12.80 0.84
N ASP A 119 2.30 -12.42 0.44
CA ASP A 119 2.05 -11.41 -0.59
C ASP A 119 1.96 -9.97 -0.05
N PHE A 120 2.18 -9.75 1.24
CA PHE A 120 1.98 -8.44 1.85
C PHE A 120 2.76 -7.31 1.16
N ARG A 121 4.02 -7.55 0.80
CA ARG A 121 4.85 -6.53 0.12
C ARG A 121 4.25 -6.09 -1.20
N ARG A 122 3.70 -7.02 -1.96
CA ARG A 122 3.06 -6.75 -3.24
C ARG A 122 1.75 -6.00 -3.04
N THR A 123 0.84 -6.54 -2.24
CA THR A 123 -0.47 -5.92 -1.98
C THR A 123 -0.34 -4.57 -1.30
N ALA A 124 0.58 -4.42 -0.34
CA ALA A 124 0.88 -3.14 0.30
C ALA A 124 1.36 -2.07 -0.69
N THR A 125 1.85 -2.46 -1.87
CA THR A 125 2.22 -1.53 -2.94
C THR A 125 1.04 -1.28 -3.88
N THR A 126 0.45 -2.34 -4.43
CA THR A 126 -0.57 -2.23 -5.48
C THR A 126 -1.87 -1.60 -5.00
N ASP A 127 -2.23 -1.80 -3.73
CA ASP A 127 -3.47 -1.24 -3.16
C ASP A 127 -3.52 0.30 -3.18
N TRP A 128 -2.36 0.97 -3.19
CA TRP A 128 -2.29 2.44 -3.19
C TRP A 128 -2.11 3.06 -4.58
N LEU A 129 -1.68 2.28 -5.59
CA LEU A 129 -1.43 2.82 -6.92
C LEU A 129 -2.71 3.33 -7.58
N GLY A 130 -3.78 2.55 -7.58
CA GLY A 130 -5.05 2.95 -8.17
C GLY A 130 -5.57 4.29 -7.61
N PRO A 131 -5.77 4.43 -6.28
CA PRO A 131 -6.17 5.70 -5.68
C PRO A 131 -5.25 6.89 -6.00
N LEU A 132 -3.93 6.66 -6.08
CA LEU A 132 -2.96 7.70 -6.45
C LEU A 132 -3.07 8.07 -7.94
N GLU A 133 -3.19 7.10 -8.84
CA GLU A 133 -3.40 7.34 -10.28
C GLU A 133 -4.67 8.14 -10.53
N ASP A 134 -5.76 7.78 -9.86
CA ASP A 134 -7.05 8.49 -9.96
C ASP A 134 -6.93 9.93 -9.48
N GLY A 135 -6.27 10.15 -8.35
CA GLY A 135 -6.04 11.48 -7.84
C GLY A 135 -5.12 12.33 -8.72
N LEU A 136 -3.99 11.76 -9.17
CA LEU A 136 -3.02 12.44 -10.04
C LEU A 136 -3.58 12.73 -11.43
N ARG A 137 -4.58 11.99 -11.89
CA ARG A 137 -5.30 12.27 -13.15
C ARG A 137 -5.99 13.63 -13.11
N SER A 138 -6.40 14.12 -11.95
CA SER A 138 -7.00 15.44 -11.78
C SER A 138 -6.05 16.60 -12.15
N ILE A 139 -4.75 16.37 -12.09
CA ILE A 139 -3.69 17.30 -12.49
C ILE A 139 -2.96 16.87 -13.78
N GLY A 140 -3.53 15.89 -14.52
CA GLY A 140 -2.98 15.38 -15.77
C GLY A 140 -1.72 14.51 -15.63
N ARG A 141 -1.41 14.00 -14.43
CA ARG A 141 -0.15 13.29 -14.13
C ARG A 141 -0.32 11.91 -13.49
N PRO A 142 -1.19 11.03 -14.03
CA PRO A 142 -1.36 9.67 -13.48
C PRO A 142 -0.04 8.84 -13.56
N ASP A 143 0.85 9.17 -14.51
CA ASP A 143 2.18 8.58 -14.69
C ASP A 143 3.08 8.68 -13.45
N LEU A 144 2.85 9.66 -12.60
CA LEU A 144 3.65 9.90 -11.39
C LEU A 144 3.24 9.05 -10.17
N ALA A 145 2.20 8.23 -10.24
CA ALA A 145 1.70 7.49 -9.09
C ALA A 145 2.77 6.62 -8.41
N THR A 146 3.58 5.91 -9.21
CA THR A 146 4.69 5.11 -8.69
C THR A 146 5.75 5.97 -8.02
N LEU A 147 6.11 7.11 -8.61
CA LEU A 147 7.10 8.03 -8.03
C LEU A 147 6.61 8.62 -6.72
N VAL A 148 5.37 9.11 -6.69
CA VAL A 148 4.74 9.65 -5.47
C VAL A 148 4.72 8.60 -4.36
N LEU A 149 4.28 7.37 -4.67
CA LEU A 149 4.27 6.28 -3.71
C LEU A 149 5.67 5.94 -3.21
N ALA A 150 6.67 5.91 -4.08
CA ALA A 150 8.05 5.62 -3.70
C ALA A 150 8.63 6.69 -2.76
N VAL A 151 8.38 7.96 -3.04
CA VAL A 151 8.82 9.08 -2.19
C VAL A 151 8.14 9.01 -0.83
N ILE A 152 6.80 8.86 -0.77
CA ILE A 152 6.07 8.74 0.49
C ILE A 152 6.61 7.58 1.32
N ARG A 153 6.86 6.43 0.72
CA ARG A 153 7.39 5.26 1.44
C ARG A 153 8.82 5.48 1.95
N GLY A 154 9.66 6.12 1.15
CA GLY A 154 11.02 6.49 1.58
C GLY A 154 11.00 7.44 2.77
N LEU A 155 10.14 8.45 2.74
CA LEU A 155 9.96 9.39 3.86
C LEU A 155 9.35 8.72 5.11
N LEU A 156 8.46 7.74 4.95
CA LEU A 156 7.95 6.95 6.10
C LEU A 156 9.04 6.10 6.72
N MET A 157 9.92 5.48 5.92
CA MET A 157 11.07 4.72 6.43
C MET A 157 12.06 5.63 7.15
N ASP A 158 12.32 6.81 6.61
CA ASP A 158 13.19 7.80 7.23
C ASP A 158 12.59 8.34 8.54
N LEU A 159 11.29 8.61 8.56
CA LEU A 159 10.57 9.03 9.77
C LEU A 159 10.63 7.95 10.86
N ASP A 160 10.46 6.68 10.50
CA ASP A 160 10.54 5.55 11.41
C ASP A 160 11.96 5.42 12.03
N ALA A 161 12.99 5.59 11.19
CA ALA A 161 14.37 5.50 11.61
C ALA A 161 14.86 6.67 12.49
N THR A 162 14.34 7.88 12.25
CA THR A 162 14.91 9.12 12.84
C THR A 162 13.96 9.82 13.81
N GLY A 163 12.65 9.60 13.70
CA GLY A 163 11.64 10.34 14.44
C GLY A 163 11.49 11.82 14.03
N ASP A 164 12.25 12.30 13.03
CA ASP A 164 12.27 13.72 12.63
C ASP A 164 11.08 14.06 11.71
N THR A 165 9.95 14.30 12.35
CA THR A 165 8.70 14.67 11.67
C THR A 165 8.84 15.97 10.89
N ALA A 166 9.54 16.98 11.44
CA ALA A 166 9.64 18.30 10.83
C ALA A 166 10.45 18.25 9.52
N ARG A 167 11.51 17.45 9.47
CA ARG A 167 12.35 17.27 8.30
C ARG A 167 11.62 16.49 7.21
N THR A 168 10.99 15.39 7.55
CA THR A 168 10.26 14.55 6.58
C THR A 168 9.03 15.27 6.02
N ASP A 169 8.32 16.05 6.83
CA ASP A 169 7.19 16.86 6.39
C ASP A 169 7.64 17.98 5.41
N ARG A 170 8.76 18.64 5.70
CA ARG A 170 9.35 19.63 4.78
C ARG A 170 9.75 18.99 3.45
N ALA A 171 10.45 17.85 3.50
CA ALA A 171 10.87 17.13 2.30
C ALA A 171 9.67 16.70 1.42
N LEU A 172 8.57 16.27 2.06
CA LEU A 172 7.36 15.97 1.29
C LEU A 172 6.78 17.23 0.64
N ARG A 173 6.66 18.35 1.35
CA ARG A 173 6.13 19.59 0.77
C ARG A 173 6.98 20.07 -0.41
N ASP A 174 8.29 20.03 -0.28
CA ASP A 174 9.22 20.41 -1.36
C ASP A 174 9.02 19.52 -2.59
N PHE A 175 8.92 18.20 -2.38
CA PHE A 175 8.61 17.24 -3.45
C PHE A 175 7.26 17.52 -4.12
N LEU A 176 6.20 17.72 -3.34
CA LEU A 176 4.86 17.99 -3.88
C LEU A 176 4.82 19.30 -4.69
N GLY A 177 5.59 20.31 -4.29
CA GLY A 177 5.76 21.55 -5.06
C GLY A 177 6.41 21.31 -6.42
N THR A 178 7.26 20.29 -6.56
CA THR A 178 7.87 19.94 -7.86
C THR A 178 6.93 19.12 -8.76
N VAL A 179 6.02 18.33 -8.18
CA VAL A 179 5.10 17.44 -8.92
C VAL A 179 4.25 18.22 -9.94
N GLU A 180 3.82 19.43 -9.59
CA GLU A 180 3.02 20.28 -10.47
C GLU A 180 3.81 20.81 -11.67
N HIS A 181 5.14 20.90 -11.56
CA HIS A 181 6.03 21.53 -12.56
C HIS A 181 6.84 20.51 -13.36
N LEU A 182 6.77 19.22 -13.04
CA LEU A 182 7.50 18.20 -13.80
C LEU A 182 6.97 18.14 -15.24
N PRO A 183 7.84 18.17 -16.27
CA PRO A 183 7.40 18.06 -17.67
C PRO A 183 6.66 16.74 -17.88
N SER A 184 5.55 16.77 -18.62
CA SER A 184 4.81 15.57 -18.99
C SER A 184 5.74 14.67 -19.81
N GLY A 185 6.05 13.48 -19.31
CA GLY A 185 6.87 12.52 -20.03
C GLY A 185 6.11 12.05 -21.28
N HIS A 186 6.37 12.68 -22.41
CA HIS A 186 6.04 12.06 -23.69
C HIS A 186 6.94 10.84 -23.81
N GLY A 187 6.32 9.64 -23.80
CA GLY A 187 7.04 8.41 -24.11
C GLY A 187 7.82 8.58 -25.42
N PRO A 188 8.99 7.94 -25.57
CA PRO A 188 9.74 8.03 -26.81
C PRO A 188 8.84 7.59 -27.94
N THR A 189 8.58 8.51 -28.89
CA THR A 189 7.95 8.20 -30.16
C THR A 189 8.89 7.25 -30.87
N VAL A 190 8.59 5.96 -30.84
CA VAL A 190 9.32 4.98 -31.66
C VAL A 190 9.00 5.32 -33.12
N HIS A 191 9.84 6.11 -33.74
CA HIS A 191 9.85 6.25 -35.19
C HIS A 191 10.25 4.89 -35.77
N HIS A 192 9.27 4.12 -36.19
CA HIS A 192 9.48 3.02 -37.12
C HIS A 192 9.87 3.64 -38.45
N SER A 193 11.18 3.78 -38.66
CA SER A 193 11.73 4.02 -39.99
C SER A 193 11.45 2.76 -40.81
N GLN A 194 10.42 2.80 -41.63
CA GLN A 194 10.23 1.81 -42.69
C GLN A 194 11.32 2.05 -43.72
N GLU A 195 12.42 1.31 -43.65
CA GLU A 195 13.31 1.11 -44.76
C GLU A 195 12.56 0.43 -45.89
N ARG A 196 12.20 1.20 -46.89
CA ARG A 196 11.76 0.68 -48.20
C ARG A 196 12.98 0.02 -48.85
N VAL A 197 13.02 -1.29 -48.83
CA VAL A 197 13.89 -2.07 -49.69
C VAL A 197 13.32 -1.95 -51.10
N SER A 198 13.91 -1.06 -51.90
CA SER A 198 13.69 -0.97 -53.37
C SER A 198 14.37 -2.18 -54.01
N GLY A 199 13.54 -3.16 -54.43
CA GLY A 199 14.01 -4.25 -55.26
C GLY A 199 14.42 -3.73 -56.63
N THR A 200 15.70 -3.88 -56.97
CA THR A 200 16.20 -3.76 -58.33
C THR A 200 16.25 -5.15 -58.94
N THR A 201 15.34 -5.39 -59.83
CA THR A 201 15.36 -6.49 -60.78
C THR A 201 16.48 -6.25 -61.79
N GLY A 202 17.55 -7.02 -61.77
CA GLY A 202 18.56 -7.10 -62.83
C GLY A 202 18.50 -8.46 -63.47
N THR A 203 17.86 -8.50 -64.64
CA THR A 203 18.01 -9.54 -65.69
C THR A 203 19.43 -9.54 -66.15
N ASP A 204 20.12 -10.68 -66.12
CA ASP A 204 21.17 -10.92 -67.14
C ASP A 204 21.28 -12.41 -67.49
N THR A 205 21.45 -12.54 -68.76
CA THR A 205 21.42 -13.60 -69.75
C THR A 205 22.58 -14.54 -69.58
N ALA A 206 22.34 -15.84 -69.75
CA ALA A 206 23.41 -16.82 -70.00
C ALA A 206 24.03 -16.64 -71.41
N PRO A 207 25.26 -17.08 -71.62
CA PRO A 207 25.49 -17.96 -72.75
C PRO A 207 26.28 -19.24 -72.45
N GLN A 208 25.99 -20.18 -73.29
CA GLN A 208 26.59 -21.51 -73.50
C GLN A 208 28.10 -21.49 -73.72
N ALA A 209 28.78 -22.45 -73.23
CA ALA A 209 29.69 -23.37 -73.93
C ALA A 209 30.06 -24.55 -73.00
#